data_8d1cd5c029ef62c564a85fef1488fceb
#
_entry.id   8d1cd5c029ef62c564a85fef1488fceb
#
_cell.length_a   1.000
_cell.length_b   1.000
_cell.length_c   1.000
_cell.angle_alpha   90.00
_cell.angle_beta   90.00
_cell.angle_gamma   90.00
#
_symmetry.space_group_name_H-M   'P 1'
#
loop_
_entity.id
_entity.type
_entity.pdbx_description
1 polymer ?
#
loop_
_entity_poly.entity_id
_entity_poly.type
_entity_poly.pdbx_seq_one_letter_code
_entity_poly.pdbx_strand_id
1 'polypeptide(L)'
;MTLSEGAILQAVVAFGVAGGAVWAAWKVPLKKSLSVLKYGVIMGALVMLMAIFRKDLLPHIDISFGIFEMPLYLLVAYIFLMTIGWMSGYFVVPMNALLQHRGHVLLSAGHSIAVQNFNENLSVLAMLCIYSLLIWLNVPVTIVILIFGSCVCLLMLKIISWHERNQSEYDSLHLIGEQKH
;
A
#
# COMPACT_ATOMS: atom_id res chain seq x y z
N MET A 1 -9.79 5.62 22.12
CA MET A 1 -9.10 6.46 21.14
C MET A 1 -9.89 7.75 20.97
N THR A 2 -9.26 8.87 21.16
CA THR A 2 -9.85 10.19 20.92
C THR A 2 -9.79 10.53 19.43
N LEU A 3 -10.62 11.47 18.98
CA LEU A 3 -10.64 11.92 17.57
C LEU A 3 -9.26 12.50 17.16
N SER A 4 -8.59 13.18 18.09
CA SER A 4 -7.23 13.73 17.89
C SER A 4 -6.17 12.66 17.71
N GLU A 5 -6.22 11.55 18.44
CA GLU A 5 -5.28 10.42 18.26
C GLU A 5 -5.45 9.76 16.88
N GLY A 6 -6.70 9.62 16.41
CA GLY A 6 -6.97 9.11 15.07
C GLY A 6 -6.42 10.03 13.97
N ALA A 7 -6.55 11.35 14.13
CA ALA A 7 -6.02 12.33 13.19
C ALA A 7 -4.48 12.28 13.13
N ILE A 8 -3.80 12.14 14.27
CA ILE A 8 -2.33 12.01 14.32
C ILE A 8 -1.88 10.73 13.60
N LEU A 9 -2.55 9.58 13.84
CA LEU A 9 -2.25 8.34 13.13
C LEU A 9 -2.36 8.51 11.61
N GLN A 10 -3.41 9.18 11.16
CA GLN A 10 -3.60 9.44 9.72
C GLN A 10 -2.54 10.38 9.15
N ALA A 11 -2.12 11.40 9.90
CA ALA A 11 -1.05 12.29 9.52
C ALA A 11 0.29 11.53 9.38
N VAL A 12 0.63 10.65 10.31
CA VAL A 12 1.84 9.80 10.25
C VAL A 12 1.86 8.94 8.98
N VAL A 13 0.73 8.32 8.64
CA VAL A 13 0.61 7.55 7.38
C VAL A 13 0.82 8.46 6.17
N ALA A 14 0.20 9.63 6.16
CA ALA A 14 0.32 10.58 5.03
C ALA A 14 1.76 11.04 4.82
N PHE A 15 2.50 11.36 5.89
CA PHE A 15 3.93 11.67 5.81
C PHE A 15 4.76 10.50 5.28
N GLY A 16 4.44 9.27 5.72
CA GLY A 16 5.04 8.06 5.18
C GLY A 16 4.82 7.95 3.67
N VAL A 17 3.56 8.07 3.21
CA VAL A 17 3.20 8.00 1.79
C VAL A 17 3.93 9.06 0.97
N ALA A 18 3.96 10.31 1.45
CA ALA A 18 4.65 11.41 0.76
C ALA A 18 6.16 11.12 0.63
N GLY A 19 6.81 10.69 1.71
CA GLY A 19 8.23 10.32 1.70
C GLY A 19 8.53 9.16 0.74
N GLY A 20 7.72 8.12 0.78
CA GLY A 20 7.83 6.97 -0.13
C GLY A 20 7.64 7.34 -1.60
N ALA A 21 6.66 8.21 -1.88
CA ALA A 21 6.38 8.72 -3.22
C ALA A 21 7.56 9.51 -3.79
N VAL A 22 8.12 10.45 -3.03
CA VAL A 22 9.30 11.25 -3.44
C VAL A 22 10.49 10.34 -3.69
N TRP A 23 10.74 9.39 -2.78
CA TRP A 23 11.85 8.45 -2.94
C TRP A 23 11.69 7.56 -4.18
N ALA A 24 10.47 7.08 -4.45
CA ALA A 24 10.17 6.29 -5.64
C ALA A 24 10.41 7.09 -6.93
N ALA A 25 9.97 8.34 -6.98
CA ALA A 25 10.16 9.21 -8.13
C ALA A 25 11.64 9.43 -8.48
N TRP A 26 12.52 9.43 -7.49
CA TRP A 26 13.96 9.57 -7.70
C TRP A 26 14.68 8.27 -8.06
N LYS A 27 14.25 7.13 -7.49
CA LYS A 27 15.00 5.87 -7.56
C LYS A 27 14.48 4.87 -8.56
N VAL A 28 13.20 4.96 -8.95
CA VAL A 28 12.55 3.95 -9.79
C VAL A 28 12.29 4.52 -11.18
N PRO A 29 13.17 4.23 -12.16
CA PRO A 29 12.90 4.60 -13.54
C PRO A 29 11.72 3.78 -14.08
N LEU A 30 11.00 4.32 -15.07
CA LEU A 30 9.79 3.73 -15.66
C LEU A 30 9.99 2.27 -16.10
N LYS A 31 11.15 1.95 -16.70
CA LYS A 31 11.50 0.58 -17.13
C LYS A 31 11.61 -0.42 -15.96
N LYS A 32 11.85 0.06 -14.75
CA LYS A 32 11.96 -0.78 -13.53
C LYS A 32 10.73 -0.68 -12.63
N SER A 33 9.64 -0.07 -13.09
CA SER A 33 8.42 0.09 -12.27
C SER A 33 7.88 -1.22 -11.73
N LEU A 34 7.97 -2.31 -12.48
CA LEU A 34 7.51 -3.64 -12.03
C LEU A 34 8.37 -4.24 -10.90
N SER A 35 9.59 -3.74 -10.67
CA SER A 35 10.42 -4.19 -9.55
C SER A 35 9.84 -3.86 -8.18
N VAL A 36 8.89 -2.91 -8.11
CA VAL A 36 8.24 -2.54 -6.85
C VAL A 36 7.14 -3.52 -6.42
N LEU A 37 6.71 -4.48 -7.26
CA LEU A 37 5.68 -5.46 -6.92
C LEU A 37 5.98 -6.24 -5.63
N LYS A 38 7.24 -6.56 -5.39
CA LYS A 38 7.69 -7.24 -4.15
C LYS A 38 7.39 -6.44 -2.88
N TYR A 39 7.39 -5.11 -2.96
CA TYR A 39 7.07 -4.26 -1.80
C TYR A 39 5.59 -4.35 -1.43
N GLY A 40 4.70 -4.67 -2.38
CA GLY A 40 3.30 -4.97 -2.10
C GLY A 40 3.12 -6.21 -1.22
N VAL A 41 3.92 -7.26 -1.43
CA VAL A 41 3.92 -8.45 -0.55
C VAL A 41 4.41 -8.10 0.84
N ILE A 42 5.52 -7.35 0.95
CA ILE A 42 6.08 -6.93 2.25
C ILE A 42 5.07 -6.05 3.00
N MET A 43 4.38 -5.15 2.31
CA MET A 43 3.34 -4.29 2.89
C MET A 43 2.20 -5.13 3.47
N GLY A 44 1.68 -6.13 2.75
CA GLY A 44 0.66 -7.04 3.26
C GLY A 44 1.14 -7.83 4.49
N ALA A 45 2.39 -8.29 4.48
CA ALA A 45 3.01 -8.96 5.64
C ALA A 45 3.14 -8.02 6.85
N LEU A 46 3.53 -6.77 6.65
CA LEU A 46 3.61 -5.77 7.72
C LEU A 46 2.23 -5.46 8.32
N VAL A 47 1.19 -5.39 7.49
CA VAL A 47 -0.20 -5.22 7.97
C VAL A 47 -0.61 -6.40 8.85
N MET A 48 -0.31 -7.65 8.43
CA MET A 48 -0.58 -8.83 9.26
C MET A 48 0.23 -8.82 10.55
N LEU A 49 1.50 -8.43 10.49
CA LEU A 49 2.36 -8.32 11.66
C LEU A 49 1.81 -7.30 12.65
N MET A 50 1.34 -6.15 12.17
CA MET A 50 0.71 -5.13 13.02
C MET A 50 -0.54 -5.67 13.74
N ALA A 51 -1.32 -6.56 13.10
CA ALA A 51 -2.48 -7.18 13.73
C ALA A 51 -2.12 -8.11 14.91
N ILE A 52 -0.92 -8.72 14.87
CA ILE A 52 -0.41 -9.59 15.92
C ILE A 52 0.13 -8.76 17.10
N PHE A 53 0.68 -7.58 16.85
CA PHE A 53 1.17 -6.67 17.87
C PHE A 53 -0.01 -5.98 18.59
N ARG A 54 -0.55 -6.67 19.60
CA ARG A 54 -1.63 -6.17 20.44
C ARG A 54 -1.06 -5.44 21.65
N LYS A 55 -1.85 -4.50 22.18
CA LYS A 55 -1.53 -3.74 23.42
C LYS A 55 -1.13 -4.68 24.58
N ASP A 56 -1.71 -5.88 24.63
CA ASP A 56 -1.50 -6.85 25.70
C ASP A 56 -0.14 -7.59 25.59
N LEU A 57 0.51 -7.57 24.42
CA LEU A 57 1.82 -8.22 24.19
C LEU A 57 3.01 -7.32 24.52
N LEU A 58 2.81 -6.01 24.51
CA LEU A 58 3.87 -5.06 24.79
C LEU A 58 3.89 -4.70 26.27
N PRO A 59 5.07 -4.62 26.90
CA PRO A 59 5.18 -4.16 28.29
C PRO A 59 4.63 -2.75 28.42
N HIS A 60 3.90 -2.47 29.50
CA HIS A 60 3.38 -1.15 29.84
C HIS A 60 4.55 -0.25 30.31
N ILE A 61 5.36 0.18 29.36
CA ILE A 61 6.48 1.08 29.57
C ILE A 61 6.09 2.40 28.92
N ASP A 62 6.03 3.45 29.72
CA ASP A 62 5.86 4.81 29.22
C ASP A 62 7.25 5.37 28.93
N ILE A 63 7.45 5.76 27.65
CA ILE A 63 8.69 6.39 27.22
C ILE A 63 8.51 7.90 27.36
N SER A 64 9.28 8.52 28.25
CA SER A 64 9.29 9.97 28.39
C SER A 64 10.30 10.60 27.44
N PHE A 65 9.80 11.33 26.45
CA PHE A 65 10.60 12.25 25.64
C PHE A 65 10.46 13.66 26.19
N GLY A 66 11.10 13.94 27.33
CA GLY A 66 11.08 15.25 27.97
C GLY A 66 9.69 15.68 28.42
N ILE A 67 8.95 16.42 27.59
CA ILE A 67 7.62 16.98 27.93
C ILE A 67 6.47 16.03 27.53
N PHE A 68 6.73 15.02 26.68
CA PHE A 68 5.74 14.07 26.20
C PHE A 68 5.98 12.67 26.75
N GLU A 69 5.01 12.17 27.50
CA GLU A 69 4.94 10.75 27.89
C GLU A 69 4.10 10.01 26.86
N MET A 70 4.71 9.04 26.19
CA MET A 70 4.04 8.24 25.17
C MET A 70 4.20 6.76 25.49
N PRO A 71 3.11 5.99 25.54
CA PRO A 71 3.18 4.55 25.76
C PRO A 71 3.89 3.85 24.59
N LEU A 72 4.76 2.90 24.92
CA LEU A 72 5.58 2.16 23.94
C LEU A 72 4.74 1.56 22.78
N TYR A 73 3.55 1.03 23.09
CA TYR A 73 2.68 0.42 22.08
C TYR A 73 2.23 1.43 21.00
N LEU A 74 2.05 2.71 21.39
CA LEU A 74 1.64 3.75 20.47
C LEU A 74 2.80 4.17 19.57
N LEU A 75 4.01 4.26 20.10
CA LEU A 75 5.22 4.53 19.33
C LEU A 75 5.46 3.43 18.28
N VAL A 76 5.33 2.17 18.68
CA VAL A 76 5.44 1.03 17.76
C VAL A 76 4.38 1.10 16.66
N ALA A 77 3.13 1.43 17.00
CA ALA A 77 2.07 1.61 16.03
C ALA A 77 2.39 2.73 15.02
N TYR A 78 2.93 3.86 15.46
CA TYR A 78 3.35 4.96 14.58
C TYR A 78 4.46 4.52 13.62
N ILE A 79 5.46 3.78 14.09
CA ILE A 79 6.55 3.27 13.25
C ILE A 79 6.00 2.30 12.19
N PHE A 80 5.12 1.38 12.57
CA PHE A 80 4.48 0.47 11.61
C PHE A 80 3.67 1.23 10.55
N LEU A 81 2.82 2.15 10.98
CA LEU A 81 1.96 2.93 10.09
C LEU A 81 2.78 3.82 9.15
N MET A 82 3.83 4.47 9.65
CA MET A 82 4.74 5.26 8.83
C MET A 82 5.45 4.40 7.79
N THR A 83 5.91 3.19 8.18
CA THR A 83 6.58 2.25 7.29
C THR A 83 5.63 1.72 6.22
N ILE A 84 4.40 1.35 6.59
CA ILE A 84 3.36 0.92 5.64
C ILE A 84 3.02 2.06 4.68
N GLY A 85 2.85 3.27 5.20
CA GLY A 85 2.61 4.47 4.38
C GLY A 85 3.75 4.70 3.38
N TRP A 86 5.00 4.65 3.84
CA TRP A 86 6.19 4.83 3.00
C TRP A 86 6.26 3.78 1.87
N MET A 87 6.02 2.51 2.21
CA MET A 87 5.99 1.43 1.22
C MET A 87 4.82 1.59 0.23
N SER A 88 3.67 2.07 0.70
CA SER A 88 2.51 2.36 -0.16
C SER A 88 2.85 3.45 -1.19
N GLY A 89 3.41 4.58 -0.76
CA GLY A 89 3.83 5.65 -1.68
C GLY A 89 4.90 5.17 -2.66
N TYR A 90 5.89 4.42 -2.16
CA TYR A 90 6.95 3.84 -2.99
C TYR A 90 6.43 2.85 -4.04
N PHE A 91 5.34 2.14 -3.76
CA PHE A 91 4.69 1.20 -4.67
C PHE A 91 3.79 1.92 -5.69
N VAL A 92 2.92 2.82 -5.22
CA VAL A 92 1.84 3.42 -6.03
C VAL A 92 2.40 4.32 -7.14
N VAL A 93 3.41 5.13 -6.85
CA VAL A 93 3.93 6.12 -7.82
C VAL A 93 4.49 5.47 -9.08
N PRO A 94 5.42 4.49 -9.04
CA PRO A 94 5.93 3.86 -10.25
C PRO A 94 4.87 3.05 -11.00
N MET A 95 3.94 2.42 -10.28
CA MET A 95 2.87 1.63 -10.89
C MET A 95 1.89 2.53 -11.64
N ASN A 96 1.49 3.66 -11.06
CA ASN A 96 0.64 4.63 -11.75
C ASN A 96 1.34 5.26 -12.95
N ALA A 97 2.63 5.60 -12.83
CA ALA A 97 3.42 6.12 -13.94
C ALA A 97 3.49 5.14 -15.11
N LEU A 98 3.71 3.83 -14.82
CA LEU A 98 3.72 2.78 -15.84
C LEU A 98 2.35 2.63 -16.50
N LEU A 99 1.29 2.60 -15.70
CA LEU A 99 -0.08 2.45 -16.20
C LEU A 99 -0.48 3.62 -17.11
N GLN A 100 -0.17 4.85 -16.70
CA GLN A 100 -0.43 6.05 -17.48
C GLN A 100 0.38 6.08 -18.77
N HIS A 101 1.66 5.71 -18.73
CA HIS A 101 2.50 5.64 -19.93
C HIS A 101 1.95 4.62 -20.93
N ARG A 102 1.64 3.41 -20.48
CA ARG A 102 1.05 2.37 -21.35
C ARG A 102 -0.32 2.77 -21.87
N GLY A 103 -1.15 3.35 -21.02
CA GLY A 103 -2.46 3.83 -21.41
C GLY A 103 -2.39 4.96 -22.45
N HIS A 104 -1.41 5.86 -22.36
CA HIS A 104 -1.19 6.90 -23.35
C HIS A 104 -0.78 6.33 -24.71
N VAL A 105 0.08 5.31 -24.74
CA VAL A 105 0.54 4.68 -25.98
C VAL A 105 -0.59 3.88 -26.64
N LEU A 106 -1.38 3.14 -25.89
CA LEU A 106 -2.40 2.20 -26.41
C LEU A 106 -3.75 2.87 -26.69
N LEU A 107 -4.14 3.87 -25.92
CA LEU A 107 -5.45 4.52 -25.98
C LEU A 107 -5.27 6.04 -26.18
N SER A 108 -5.82 6.80 -25.26
CA SER A 108 -5.55 8.23 -25.09
C SER A 108 -5.31 8.51 -23.62
N ALA A 109 -4.56 9.57 -23.32
CA ALA A 109 -4.24 9.91 -21.92
C ALA A 109 -5.51 10.09 -21.07
N GLY A 110 -6.50 10.81 -21.58
CA GLY A 110 -7.77 11.04 -20.85
C GLY A 110 -8.57 9.77 -20.62
N HIS A 111 -8.66 8.89 -21.61
CA HIS A 111 -9.38 7.62 -21.46
C HIS A 111 -8.70 6.69 -20.43
N SER A 112 -7.38 6.59 -20.50
CA SER A 112 -6.61 5.77 -19.55
C SER A 112 -6.76 6.26 -18.10
N ILE A 113 -6.69 7.58 -17.87
CA ILE A 113 -6.86 8.17 -16.54
C ILE A 113 -8.29 7.94 -16.03
N ALA A 114 -9.30 8.09 -16.89
CA ALA A 114 -10.70 7.87 -16.52
C ALA A 114 -10.95 6.42 -16.09
N VAL A 115 -10.44 5.44 -16.84
CA VAL A 115 -10.56 4.00 -16.51
C VAL A 115 -9.81 3.68 -15.20
N GLN A 116 -8.61 4.24 -15.01
CA GLN A 116 -7.85 4.08 -13.77
C GLN A 116 -8.64 4.58 -12.57
N ASN A 117 -9.11 5.84 -12.62
CA ASN A 117 -9.89 6.43 -11.53
C ASN A 117 -11.18 5.66 -11.24
N PHE A 118 -11.86 5.18 -12.29
CA PHE A 118 -13.04 4.35 -12.12
C PHE A 118 -12.70 3.05 -11.36
N ASN A 119 -11.66 2.34 -11.77
CA ASN A 119 -11.24 1.10 -11.12
C ASN A 119 -10.76 1.32 -9.68
N GLU A 120 -10.05 2.41 -9.41
CA GLU A 120 -9.62 2.79 -8.05
C GLU A 120 -10.84 3.02 -7.15
N ASN A 121 -11.79 3.84 -7.58
CA ASN A 121 -13.01 4.12 -6.82
C ASN A 121 -13.88 2.88 -6.63
N LEU A 122 -14.02 2.04 -7.67
CA LEU A 122 -14.74 0.78 -7.58
C LEU A 122 -14.09 -0.18 -6.58
N SER A 123 -12.76 -0.25 -6.56
CA SER A 123 -12.00 -1.07 -5.61
C SER A 123 -12.17 -0.57 -4.17
N VAL A 124 -12.13 0.76 -3.96
CA VAL A 124 -12.39 1.36 -2.65
C VAL A 124 -13.80 1.04 -2.18
N LEU A 125 -14.81 1.18 -3.05
CA LEU A 125 -16.20 0.87 -2.72
C LEU A 125 -16.36 -0.62 -2.36
N ALA A 126 -15.80 -1.52 -3.16
CA ALA A 126 -15.84 -2.96 -2.90
C ALA A 126 -15.21 -3.31 -1.54
N MET A 127 -14.03 -2.73 -1.24
CA MET A 127 -13.34 -2.94 0.03
C MET A 127 -14.14 -2.40 1.22
N LEU A 128 -14.78 -1.24 1.08
CA LEU A 128 -15.66 -0.68 2.11
C LEU A 128 -16.89 -1.55 2.35
N CYS A 129 -17.50 -2.10 1.29
CA CYS A 129 -18.62 -3.04 1.41
C CYS A 129 -18.21 -4.30 2.16
N ILE A 130 -17.06 -4.90 1.80
CA ILE A 130 -16.52 -6.09 2.49
C ILE A 130 -16.23 -5.76 3.96
N TYR A 131 -15.56 -4.64 4.23
CA TYR A 131 -15.27 -4.19 5.58
C TYR A 131 -16.55 -4.02 6.41
N SER A 132 -17.56 -3.31 5.86
CA SER A 132 -18.84 -3.08 6.53
C SER A 132 -19.58 -4.39 6.82
N LEU A 133 -19.54 -5.35 5.88
CA LEU A 133 -20.12 -6.68 6.06
C LEU A 133 -19.43 -7.43 7.20
N LEU A 134 -18.11 -7.43 7.25
CA LEU A 134 -17.35 -8.10 8.31
C LEU A 134 -17.63 -7.50 9.68
N ILE A 135 -17.76 -6.17 9.78
CA ILE A 135 -18.13 -5.50 11.03
C ILE A 135 -19.57 -5.83 11.42
N TRP A 136 -20.49 -5.86 10.47
CA TRP A 136 -21.89 -6.24 10.72
C TRP A 136 -22.01 -7.68 11.25
N LEU A 137 -21.16 -8.60 10.77
CA LEU A 137 -21.03 -9.96 11.26
C LEU A 137 -20.31 -10.08 12.63
N ASN A 138 -19.98 -8.95 13.27
CA ASN A 138 -19.22 -8.88 14.53
C ASN A 138 -17.85 -9.59 14.47
N VAL A 139 -17.21 -9.60 13.30
CA VAL A 139 -15.86 -10.17 13.17
C VAL A 139 -14.87 -9.27 13.91
N PRO A 140 -14.02 -9.80 14.81
CA PRO A 140 -13.02 -9.01 15.52
C PRO A 140 -12.10 -8.26 14.55
N VAL A 141 -11.79 -6.98 14.85
CA VAL A 141 -10.97 -6.12 13.98
C VAL A 141 -9.62 -6.75 13.64
N THR A 142 -9.02 -7.48 14.58
CA THR A 142 -7.77 -8.22 14.35
C THR A 142 -7.90 -9.23 13.21
N ILE A 143 -9.01 -9.96 13.15
CA ILE A 143 -9.28 -10.93 12.08
C ILE A 143 -9.51 -10.19 10.76
N VAL A 144 -10.21 -9.07 10.78
CA VAL A 144 -10.42 -8.22 9.60
C VAL A 144 -9.07 -7.78 9.02
N ILE A 145 -8.16 -7.26 9.84
CA ILE A 145 -6.82 -6.85 9.40
C ILE A 145 -6.03 -8.03 8.81
N LEU A 146 -6.11 -9.21 9.44
CA LEU A 146 -5.44 -10.42 8.94
C LEU A 146 -6.03 -10.86 7.58
N ILE A 147 -7.34 -10.80 7.40
CA ILE A 147 -8.00 -11.12 6.12
C ILE A 147 -7.49 -10.17 5.02
N PHE A 148 -7.52 -8.86 5.26
CA PHE A 148 -7.06 -7.87 4.27
C PHE A 148 -5.56 -7.99 4.00
N GLY A 149 -4.72 -8.15 5.02
CA GLY A 149 -3.28 -8.33 4.86
C GLY A 149 -2.95 -9.60 4.07
N SER A 150 -3.61 -10.72 4.38
CA SER A 150 -3.46 -11.99 3.64
C SER A 150 -3.92 -11.86 2.19
N CYS A 151 -5.04 -11.19 1.96
CA CYS A 151 -5.56 -10.93 0.61
C CYS A 151 -4.55 -10.14 -0.23
N VAL A 152 -3.98 -9.07 0.33
CA VAL A 152 -2.95 -8.27 -0.35
C VAL A 152 -1.72 -9.13 -0.66
N CYS A 153 -1.19 -9.89 0.30
CA CYS A 153 -0.05 -10.79 0.08
C CYS A 153 -0.31 -11.79 -1.04
N LEU A 154 -1.44 -12.51 -0.98
CA LEU A 154 -1.76 -13.56 -1.95
C LEU A 154 -1.98 -12.98 -3.36
N LEU A 155 -2.68 -11.84 -3.47
CA LEU A 155 -2.90 -11.18 -4.74
C LEU A 155 -1.58 -10.67 -5.34
N MET A 156 -0.68 -10.09 -4.53
CA MET A 156 0.61 -9.62 -4.99
C MET A 156 1.52 -10.78 -5.42
N LEU A 157 1.56 -11.89 -4.68
CA LEU A 157 2.29 -13.09 -5.09
C LEU A 157 1.76 -13.66 -6.41
N LYS A 158 0.43 -13.70 -6.58
CA LYS A 158 -0.19 -14.13 -7.84
C LYS A 158 0.19 -13.22 -9.01
N ILE A 159 0.18 -11.90 -8.80
CA ILE A 159 0.54 -10.92 -9.83
C ILE A 159 2.03 -11.08 -10.20
N ILE A 160 2.93 -11.25 -9.22
CA ILE A 160 4.36 -11.47 -9.47
C ILE A 160 4.56 -12.76 -10.29
N SER A 161 3.97 -13.87 -9.86
CA SER A 161 4.06 -15.14 -10.58
C SER A 161 3.50 -15.05 -12.01
N TRP A 162 2.39 -14.35 -12.18
CA TRP A 162 1.82 -14.13 -13.52
C TRP A 162 2.71 -13.23 -14.39
N HIS A 163 3.28 -12.20 -13.79
CA HIS A 163 4.23 -11.33 -14.49
C HIS A 163 5.46 -12.11 -14.95
N GLU A 164 6.08 -12.90 -14.07
CA GLU A 164 7.25 -13.73 -14.40
C GLU A 164 6.96 -14.73 -15.53
N ARG A 165 5.80 -15.38 -15.47
CA ARG A 165 5.36 -16.30 -16.53
C ARG A 165 5.16 -15.59 -17.86
N ASN A 166 4.48 -14.44 -17.87
CA ASN A 166 4.25 -13.69 -19.10
C ASN A 166 5.57 -13.17 -19.70
N GLN A 167 6.54 -12.78 -18.86
CA GLN A 167 7.85 -12.35 -19.32
C GLN A 167 8.70 -13.50 -19.88
N SER A 168 8.52 -14.73 -19.41
CA SER A 168 9.19 -15.91 -19.97
C SER A 168 8.64 -16.29 -21.36
N GLU A 169 7.36 -15.98 -21.64
CA GLU A 169 6.73 -16.21 -22.94
C GLU A 169 7.03 -15.08 -23.93
N TYR A 170 7.00 -13.82 -23.47
CA TYR A 170 7.26 -12.65 -24.29
C TYR A 170 7.85 -11.50 -23.48
N ASP A 171 9.06 -11.10 -23.78
CA ASP A 171 9.67 -9.92 -23.14
C ASP A 171 9.04 -8.63 -23.67
N SER A 172 8.12 -8.07 -22.88
CA SER A 172 7.44 -6.81 -23.18
C SER A 172 8.12 -5.58 -22.61
N LEU A 173 9.26 -5.73 -21.92
CA LEU A 173 9.96 -4.61 -21.28
C LEU A 173 10.56 -3.64 -22.29
N HIS A 174 10.90 -4.10 -23.52
CA HIS A 174 11.39 -3.23 -24.59
C HIS A 174 10.34 -2.21 -25.05
N LEU A 175 9.05 -2.54 -24.90
CA LEU A 175 7.94 -1.63 -25.27
C LEU A 175 7.77 -0.45 -24.27
N ILE A 176 8.46 -0.50 -23.12
CA ILE A 176 8.44 0.60 -22.16
C ILE A 176 9.41 1.68 -22.63
N GLY A 177 8.89 2.84 -23.01
CA GLY A 177 9.66 3.97 -23.52
C GLY A 177 9.52 4.21 -25.02
N GLU A 178 8.72 3.39 -25.75
CA GLU A 178 8.31 3.72 -27.10
C GLU A 178 7.43 4.97 -27.09
N GLN A 179 7.78 5.93 -27.92
CA GLN A 179 6.94 7.12 -28.18
C GLN A 179 5.92 6.77 -29.25
N LYS A 180 4.69 7.28 -29.07
CA LYS A 180 3.67 7.21 -30.10
C LYS A 180 4.13 8.09 -31.27
N HIS A 181 4.49 7.49 -32.40
CA HIS A 181 4.70 8.19 -33.67
C HIS A 181 3.38 8.62 -34.29
#